data_01960af093e01f12e29a52388021333f
#
_entry.id   01960af093e01f12e29a52388021333f
#
_cell.length_a   1.000
_cell.length_b   1.000
_cell.length_c   1.000
_cell.angle_alpha   90.00
_cell.angle_beta   90.00
_cell.angle_gamma   90.00
#
_symmetry.space_group_name_H-M   'P 1'
#
loop_
_entity.id
_entity.type
_entity.pdbx_description
1 polymer ?
#
loop_
_entity_poly.entity_id
_entity_poly.type
_entity_poly.pdbx_seq_one_letter_code
_entity_poly.pdbx_strand_id
1 'polypeptide(L)'
;MIETLKERVNGDAALVRRGRYLTTTFLLEIGPAAWLISIFEGRIVSVTSGPFVMPSSSFALRAPEEEWTKFWSRRPPPGSNDLMALIKRRVLKAEGNLQIFMANLRYFKEALAKLRNDGAAA
;
A
#
# COMPACT_ATOMS: atom_id res chain seq x y z
N MET A 1 -8.87 0.24 10.06
CA MET A 1 -7.43 0.24 9.84
C MET A 1 -7.03 0.83 8.50
N ILE A 2 -7.43 0.24 7.40
CA ILE A 2 -7.06 0.77 6.09
C ILE A 2 -7.65 2.17 5.84
N GLU A 3 -8.77 2.49 6.44
CA GLU A 3 -9.42 3.79 6.35
C GLU A 3 -8.58 4.91 6.94
N THR A 4 -7.66 4.59 7.83
CA THR A 4 -6.78 5.59 8.43
C THR A 4 -5.58 5.92 7.54
N LEU A 5 -5.39 5.16 6.47
CA LEU A 5 -4.23 5.33 5.59
C LEU A 5 -4.17 6.75 5.01
N LYS A 6 -5.31 7.26 4.58
CA LYS A 6 -5.40 8.61 4.01
C LYS A 6 -4.85 9.66 4.98
N GLU A 7 -5.31 9.63 6.22
CA GLU A 7 -4.87 10.61 7.21
C GLU A 7 -3.41 10.45 7.56
N ARG A 8 -2.95 9.21 7.69
CA ARG A 8 -1.57 8.94 8.07
C ARG A 8 -0.57 9.37 7.01
N VAL A 9 -0.88 9.08 5.75
CA VAL A 9 0.00 9.49 4.65
C VAL A 9 -0.04 11.01 4.48
N ASN A 10 -1.23 11.59 4.45
CA ASN A 10 -1.37 13.02 4.21
C ASN A 10 -0.83 13.86 5.37
N GLY A 11 -0.75 13.29 6.55
CA GLY A 11 -0.17 13.96 7.71
C GLY A 11 1.36 13.96 7.73
N ASP A 12 2.00 13.22 6.84
CA ASP A 12 3.46 13.17 6.74
C ASP A 12 3.92 14.05 5.56
N ALA A 13 4.29 15.28 5.86
CA ALA A 13 4.65 16.24 4.82
C ALA A 13 5.86 15.79 4.00
N ALA A 14 6.81 15.10 4.61
CA ALA A 14 7.98 14.60 3.89
C ALA A 14 7.59 13.52 2.89
N LEU A 15 6.68 12.64 3.28
CA LEU A 15 6.21 11.58 2.39
C LEU A 15 5.40 12.17 1.23
N VAL A 16 4.53 13.11 1.49
CA VAL A 16 3.75 13.78 0.45
C VAL A 16 4.69 14.46 -0.54
N ARG A 17 5.71 15.13 -0.03
CA ARG A 17 6.71 15.80 -0.89
C ARG A 17 7.45 14.78 -1.76
N ARG A 18 7.78 13.62 -1.22
CA ARG A 18 8.45 12.57 -1.99
C ARG A 18 7.59 12.10 -3.15
N GLY A 19 6.29 12.06 -2.96
CA GLY A 19 5.34 11.63 -3.99
C GLY A 19 4.74 12.76 -4.80
N ARG A 20 5.27 13.98 -4.75
CA ARG A 20 4.63 15.16 -5.35
C ARG A 20 4.38 15.04 -6.85
N TYR A 21 5.10 14.18 -7.54
CA TYR A 21 4.89 13.95 -8.97
C TYR A 21 4.10 12.67 -9.26
N LEU A 22 3.61 12.02 -8.21
CA LEU A 22 2.87 10.76 -8.36
C LEU A 22 1.38 11.01 -8.30
N THR A 23 0.70 10.66 -9.39
CA THR A 23 -0.76 10.66 -9.47
C THR A 23 -1.17 9.35 -10.11
N THR A 24 -1.85 8.49 -9.34
CA THR A 24 -2.25 7.17 -9.82
C THR A 24 -3.34 6.60 -8.93
N THR A 25 -3.98 5.55 -9.42
CA THR A 25 -4.92 4.76 -8.65
C THR A 25 -4.46 3.32 -8.70
N PHE A 26 -4.35 2.67 -7.56
CA PHE A 26 -3.95 1.27 -7.52
C PHE A 26 -4.90 0.45 -6.66
N LEU A 27 -4.91 -0.86 -6.93
CA LEU A 27 -5.73 -1.81 -6.20
C LEU A 27 -4.88 -2.49 -5.14
N LEU A 28 -5.39 -2.55 -3.92
CA LEU A 28 -4.73 -3.24 -2.81
C LEU A 28 -5.64 -4.37 -2.37
N GLU A 29 -5.18 -5.62 -2.50
CA GLU A 29 -5.94 -6.77 -2.02
C GLU A 29 -5.29 -7.34 -0.77
N ILE A 30 -6.10 -7.41 0.28
CA ILE A 30 -5.72 -7.96 1.58
C ILE A 30 -6.57 -9.22 1.77
N GLY A 31 -6.04 -10.37 1.33
CA GLY A 31 -6.84 -11.59 1.26
C GLY A 31 -8.07 -11.38 0.37
N PRO A 32 -9.26 -11.65 0.87
CA PRO A 32 -10.49 -11.49 0.08
C PRO A 32 -10.97 -10.04 -0.03
N ALA A 33 -10.42 -9.13 0.76
CA ALA A 33 -10.85 -7.73 0.74
C ALA A 33 -10.05 -6.94 -0.28
N ALA A 34 -10.72 -6.10 -1.04
CA ALA A 34 -10.09 -5.26 -2.06
C ALA A 34 -10.37 -3.80 -1.78
N TRP A 35 -9.35 -2.96 -2.00
CA TRP A 35 -9.42 -1.52 -1.79
C TRP A 35 -8.83 -0.81 -2.99
N LEU A 36 -9.51 0.24 -3.43
CA LEU A 36 -9.01 1.08 -4.52
C LEU A 36 -8.51 2.38 -3.91
N ILE A 37 -7.23 2.67 -4.10
CA ILE A 37 -6.57 3.80 -3.47
C ILE A 37 -6.12 4.77 -4.55
N SER A 38 -6.62 6.00 -4.47
CA SER A 38 -6.28 7.05 -5.43
C SER A 38 -5.33 8.06 -4.81
N ILE A 39 -4.27 8.37 -5.53
CA ILE A 39 -3.23 9.29 -5.11
C ILE A 39 -3.17 10.45 -6.10
N PHE A 40 -3.11 11.67 -5.58
CA PHE A 40 -2.93 12.88 -6.39
C PHE A 40 -1.76 13.69 -5.79
N GLU A 41 -0.70 13.81 -6.55
CA GLU A 41 0.50 14.55 -6.15
C GLU A 41 1.00 14.13 -4.76
N GLY A 42 1.03 12.84 -4.52
CA GLY A 42 1.54 12.27 -3.28
C GLY A 42 0.55 12.21 -2.13
N ARG A 43 -0.63 12.78 -2.29
CA ARG A 43 -1.68 12.73 -1.26
C ARG A 43 -2.70 11.67 -1.62
N ILE A 44 -3.16 10.94 -0.63
CA ILE A 44 -4.25 9.99 -0.85
C ILE A 44 -5.56 10.78 -0.83
N VAL A 45 -6.29 10.73 -1.94
CA VAL A 45 -7.56 11.46 -2.07
C VAL A 45 -8.76 10.57 -1.83
N SER A 46 -8.63 9.26 -2.03
CA SER A 46 -9.73 8.36 -1.71
C SER A 46 -9.22 6.95 -1.42
N VAL A 47 -9.95 6.25 -0.55
CA VAL A 47 -9.74 4.84 -0.23
C VAL A 47 -11.14 4.22 -0.27
N THR A 48 -11.41 3.41 -1.27
CA THR A 48 -12.74 2.85 -1.51
C THR A 48 -12.68 1.34 -1.38
N SER A 49 -13.58 0.77 -0.58
CA SER A 49 -13.63 -0.69 -0.42
C SER A 49 -14.43 -1.34 -1.54
N GLY A 50 -13.99 -2.57 -1.93
CA GLY A 50 -14.71 -3.39 -2.88
C GLY A 50 -15.93 -4.08 -2.27
N PRO A 51 -16.50 -5.03 -3.01
CA PRO A 51 -15.98 -5.66 -4.24
C PRO A 51 -16.07 -4.76 -5.47
N PHE A 52 -15.22 -5.04 -6.44
CA PHE A 52 -15.20 -4.31 -7.70
C PHE A 52 -15.41 -5.25 -8.87
N VAL A 53 -16.12 -4.73 -9.92
CA VAL A 53 -16.33 -5.48 -11.16
C VAL A 53 -15.38 -4.93 -12.17
N MET A 54 -14.38 -4.80 -12.43
CA MET A 54 -13.46 -4.18 -13.39
C MET A 54 -13.02 -2.81 -12.92
N PRO A 55 -12.32 -2.76 -11.78
CA PRO A 55 -11.84 -1.49 -11.28
C PRO A 55 -10.79 -0.88 -12.21
N SER A 56 -10.82 0.44 -12.36
CA SER A 56 -9.82 1.15 -13.12
C SER A 56 -8.63 1.43 -12.21
N SER A 57 -7.51 0.76 -12.46
CA SER A 57 -6.30 0.93 -11.66
C SER A 57 -5.06 0.78 -12.54
N SER A 58 -3.98 1.46 -12.16
CA SER A 58 -2.71 1.37 -12.88
C SER A 58 -2.02 0.04 -12.60
N PHE A 59 -2.06 -0.39 -11.35
CA PHE A 59 -1.48 -1.67 -10.95
C PHE A 59 -2.21 -2.20 -9.72
N ALA A 60 -1.93 -3.44 -9.36
CA ALA A 60 -2.53 -4.08 -8.21
C ALA A 60 -1.45 -4.75 -7.36
N LEU A 61 -1.62 -4.67 -6.05
CA LEU A 61 -0.79 -5.37 -5.08
C LEU A 61 -1.67 -6.36 -4.33
N ARG A 62 -1.37 -7.64 -4.45
CA ARG A 62 -2.20 -8.72 -3.91
C ARG A 62 -1.39 -9.63 -3.00
N ALA A 63 -1.87 -9.84 -1.79
CA ALA A 63 -1.25 -10.78 -0.86
C ALA A 63 -2.30 -11.32 0.12
N PRO A 64 -2.06 -12.49 0.72
CA PRO A 64 -2.93 -12.98 1.78
C PRO A 64 -2.95 -12.04 2.97
N GLU A 65 -4.06 -12.04 3.69
CA GLU A 65 -4.22 -11.18 4.86
C GLU A 65 -3.10 -11.41 5.90
N GLU A 66 -2.71 -12.65 6.11
CA GLU A 66 -1.67 -12.98 7.07
C GLU A 66 -0.32 -12.36 6.73
N GLU A 67 -0.01 -12.22 5.44
CA GLU A 67 1.25 -11.60 5.03
C GLU A 67 1.22 -10.09 5.26
N TRP A 68 0.09 -9.47 5.00
CA TRP A 68 -0.08 -8.05 5.32
C TRP A 68 -0.01 -7.81 6.82
N THR A 69 -0.62 -8.70 7.62
CA THR A 69 -0.56 -8.61 9.07
C THR A 69 0.87 -8.62 9.57
N LYS A 70 1.72 -9.49 9.01
CA LYS A 70 3.14 -9.53 9.36
C LYS A 70 3.85 -8.24 8.95
N PHE A 71 3.56 -7.75 7.75
CA PHE A 71 4.17 -6.51 7.26
C PHE A 71 3.81 -5.32 8.16
N TRP A 72 2.58 -5.28 8.65
CA TRP A 72 2.09 -4.20 9.49
C TRP A 72 2.33 -4.42 10.98
N SER A 73 2.94 -5.52 11.36
CA SER A 73 3.24 -5.76 12.77
C SER A 73 4.28 -4.77 13.27
N ARG A 74 4.31 -4.56 14.57
CA ARG A 74 5.23 -3.63 15.20
C ARG A 74 6.69 -3.97 14.88
N ARG A 75 7.01 -5.27 14.88
CA ARG A 75 8.34 -5.77 14.54
C ARG A 75 8.18 -6.85 13.49
N PRO A 76 8.12 -6.46 12.22
CA PRO A 76 7.93 -7.45 11.17
C PRO A 76 9.07 -8.45 11.15
N PRO A 77 8.76 -9.74 11.00
CA PRO A 77 9.83 -10.74 10.90
C PRO A 77 10.67 -10.53 9.65
N PRO A 78 11.90 -11.05 9.62
CA PRO A 78 12.70 -10.98 8.41
C PRO A 78 11.96 -11.56 7.22
N GLY A 79 12.02 -10.85 6.08
CA GLY A 79 11.29 -11.25 4.88
C GLY A 79 9.85 -10.74 4.82
N SER A 80 9.37 -10.06 5.88
CA SER A 80 8.02 -9.46 5.90
C SER A 80 8.07 -7.96 6.21
N ASN A 81 9.25 -7.37 6.26
CA ASN A 81 9.44 -5.98 6.66
C ASN A 81 9.49 -5.01 5.48
N ASP A 82 9.43 -5.51 4.25
CA ASP A 82 9.64 -4.71 3.05
C ASP A 82 8.81 -5.31 1.91
N LEU A 83 8.19 -4.47 1.08
CA LEU A 83 7.41 -4.92 -0.06
C LEU A 83 8.23 -5.77 -1.02
N MET A 84 9.47 -5.39 -1.29
CA MET A 84 10.33 -6.18 -2.19
C MET A 84 10.66 -7.55 -1.61
N ALA A 85 10.83 -7.64 -0.29
CA ALA A 85 11.04 -8.92 0.36
C ALA A 85 9.83 -9.84 0.18
N LEU A 86 8.62 -9.28 0.30
CA LEU A 86 7.39 -10.03 0.08
C LEU A 86 7.27 -10.49 -1.37
N ILE A 87 7.66 -9.66 -2.32
CA ILE A 87 7.65 -10.02 -3.74
C ILE A 87 8.66 -11.13 -4.01
N LYS A 88 9.84 -11.05 -3.44
CA LYS A 88 10.88 -12.09 -3.60
C LYS A 88 10.42 -13.43 -3.04
N ARG A 89 9.70 -13.43 -1.95
CA ARG A 89 9.14 -14.65 -1.37
C ARG A 89 7.92 -15.15 -2.13
N ARG A 90 7.48 -14.41 -3.13
CA ARG A 90 6.32 -14.74 -3.96
C ARG A 90 5.01 -14.80 -3.18
N VAL A 91 4.93 -14.09 -2.06
CA VAL A 91 3.69 -13.97 -1.29
C VAL A 91 2.92 -12.69 -1.64
N LEU A 92 3.60 -11.69 -2.19
CA LEU A 92 2.98 -10.49 -2.72
C LEU A 92 3.09 -10.50 -4.24
N LYS A 93 1.97 -10.35 -4.91
CA LYS A 93 1.93 -10.24 -6.37
C LYS A 93 1.68 -8.80 -6.78
N ALA A 94 2.55 -8.27 -7.62
CA ALA A 94 2.38 -6.95 -8.20
C ALA A 94 2.07 -7.13 -9.67
N GLU A 95 0.94 -6.59 -10.12
CA GLU A 95 0.44 -6.78 -11.48
C GLU A 95 0.03 -5.45 -12.09
N GLY A 96 0.09 -5.35 -13.43
CA GLY A 96 -0.30 -4.15 -14.15
C GLY A 96 0.89 -3.31 -14.55
N ASN A 97 0.75 -1.98 -14.48
CA ASN A 97 1.84 -1.07 -14.85
C ASN A 97 2.86 -0.99 -13.71
N LEU A 98 3.80 -1.93 -13.72
CA LEU A 98 4.80 -2.01 -12.66
C LEU A 98 5.84 -0.92 -12.74
N GLN A 99 5.94 -0.22 -13.87
CA GLN A 99 6.87 0.89 -13.99
C GLN A 99 6.51 2.01 -12.99
N ILE A 100 5.22 2.32 -12.86
CA ILE A 100 4.77 3.32 -11.91
C ILE A 100 5.11 2.88 -10.49
N PHE A 101 4.85 1.61 -10.17
CA PHE A 101 5.14 1.06 -8.85
C PHE A 101 6.63 1.11 -8.55
N MET A 102 7.45 0.60 -9.46
CA MET A 102 8.90 0.52 -9.23
C MET A 102 9.57 1.88 -9.22
N ALA A 103 9.13 2.80 -10.05
CA ALA A 103 9.69 4.14 -10.06
C ALA A 103 9.41 4.92 -8.78
N ASN A 104 8.35 4.54 -8.06
CA ASN A 104 7.94 5.19 -6.81
C ASN A 104 7.93 4.20 -5.64
N LEU A 105 8.77 3.18 -5.72
CA LEU A 105 8.78 2.10 -4.73
C LEU A 105 8.94 2.59 -3.31
N ARG A 106 9.84 3.54 -3.09
CA ARG A 106 10.07 4.06 -1.76
C ARG A 106 8.83 4.75 -1.19
N TYR A 107 8.13 5.48 -2.04
CA TYR A 107 6.87 6.12 -1.62
C TYR A 107 5.84 5.07 -1.21
N PHE A 108 5.63 4.05 -2.05
CA PHE A 108 4.63 3.02 -1.74
C PHE A 108 5.01 2.22 -0.51
N LYS A 109 6.29 1.91 -0.36
CA LYS A 109 6.77 1.21 0.82
C LYS A 109 6.48 2.01 2.09
N GLU A 110 6.81 3.29 2.09
CA GLU A 110 6.58 4.12 3.26
C GLU A 110 5.11 4.40 3.50
N ALA A 111 4.34 4.62 2.43
CA ALA A 111 2.91 4.88 2.55
C ALA A 111 2.18 3.69 3.17
N LEU A 112 2.43 2.49 2.65
CA LEU A 112 1.78 1.29 3.19
C LEU A 112 2.29 0.95 4.59
N ALA A 113 3.54 1.26 4.89
CA ALA A 113 4.08 1.04 6.23
C ALA A 113 3.48 1.98 7.27
N LYS A 114 2.75 3.02 6.86
CA LYS A 114 2.05 3.91 7.80
C LYS A 114 1.02 3.17 8.65
N LEU A 115 0.53 2.03 8.21
CA LEU A 115 -0.39 1.22 8.99
C LEU A 115 0.34 0.34 10.01
N ARG A 116 1.67 0.28 9.93
CA ARG A 116 2.46 -0.41 10.93
C ARG A 116 2.30 0.32 12.25
N ASN A 117 2.30 -0.43 13.32
CA ASN A 117 2.15 0.10 14.68
C ASN A 117 0.71 0.33 15.13
N ASP A 118 -0.30 -0.01 14.30
CA ASP A 118 -1.66 -0.01 14.80
C ASP A 118 -1.77 -1.01 15.97
N GLY A 119 -1.14 -2.16 15.82
CA GLY A 119 -1.07 -3.13 16.90
C GLY A 119 -0.30 -2.63 18.11
N ALA A 120 0.69 -1.78 17.88
CA ALA A 120 1.47 -1.22 18.95
C ALA A 120 0.68 -0.18 19.74
N ALA A 121 -0.22 0.51 19.05
CA ALA A 121 -1.09 1.49 19.71
C ALA A 121 -2.20 0.80 20.51
N ALA A 122 -2.48 -0.42 20.19
CA ALA A 122 -3.53 -1.18 20.84
C ALA A 122 -3.09 -1.70 22.21
#